data_ad384c91fda656d7397a303faed8af31
#
_entry.id   ad384c91fda656d7397a303faed8af31
#
_cell.length_a   1.000
_cell.length_b   1.000
_cell.length_c   1.000
_cell.angle_alpha   90.00
_cell.angle_beta   90.00
_cell.angle_gamma   90.00
#
_symmetry.space_group_name_H-M   'P 1'
#
loop_
_entity.id
_entity.type
_entity.pdbx_description
1 polymer ?
#
loop_
_entity_poly.entity_id
_entity_poly.type
_entity_poly.pdbx_seq_one_letter_code
_entity_poly.pdbx_strand_id
1 'polypeptide(L)'
;MKTADLGEKYVMKTYSRFPLTFEKGEGMYVYDENGKKYLDFVAGIAVNSLGHNHPKLVKAISEQASKLIHISNLYYTKPQCDLAQKLVENGSLDKVFFCNSGAESIESALKLARKYGAPTGRQEIITMNRSFHGRTFGAVTATGQDHYHEGLGDMLPNIKYADFNDIDSVKSAITDKTIAILLEPVQGEGGIIPANVEFLKELRAICDEKDMLLMFDEVQCGVGRLGTLFAYQSFGVVPDVMSTAKGIAGGVPCGLMMAKENVAKAFAPGDHASTFGGNPLATAAGNVVVDELLGGLLDNVKEQGAYLRE
;
A
#
# COMPACT_ATOMS: atom_id res chain seq x y z
N MET A 1 -1.75 19.99 -32.14
CA MET A 1 -0.72 19.12 -31.50
C MET A 1 -1.49 17.99 -30.82
N LYS A 2 -1.15 16.75 -31.09
CA LYS A 2 -1.84 15.60 -30.47
C LYS A 2 -1.50 15.55 -28.97
N THR A 3 -2.34 14.92 -28.17
CA THR A 3 -2.13 14.80 -26.70
C THR A 3 -0.78 14.15 -26.36
N ALA A 4 -0.39 13.12 -27.11
CA ALA A 4 0.92 12.48 -26.96
C ALA A 4 2.09 13.44 -27.21
N ASP A 5 2.00 14.33 -28.23
CA ASP A 5 3.05 15.33 -28.51
C ASP A 5 3.19 16.35 -27.37
N LEU A 6 2.07 16.73 -26.75
CA LEU A 6 2.09 17.60 -25.55
C LEU A 6 2.75 16.88 -24.37
N GLY A 7 2.46 15.61 -24.18
CA GLY A 7 3.08 14.77 -23.16
C GLY A 7 4.59 14.67 -23.31
N GLU A 8 5.05 14.37 -24.54
CA GLU A 8 6.50 14.31 -24.84
C GLU A 8 7.21 15.65 -24.66
N LYS A 9 6.53 16.76 -24.92
CA LYS A 9 7.11 18.10 -24.82
C LYS A 9 7.18 18.64 -23.39
N TYR A 10 6.15 18.37 -22.56
CA TYR A 10 5.98 19.06 -21.28
C TYR A 10 6.04 18.17 -20.04
N VAL A 11 5.95 16.84 -20.17
CA VAL A 11 6.00 15.91 -19.03
C VAL A 11 7.36 15.23 -18.99
N MET A 12 7.99 15.18 -17.80
CA MET A 12 9.28 14.51 -17.64
C MET A 12 9.22 13.05 -18.11
N LYS A 13 10.28 12.58 -18.77
CA LYS A 13 10.44 11.20 -19.27
C LYS A 13 10.84 10.23 -18.14
N THR A 14 9.96 10.06 -17.16
CA THR A 14 10.15 9.08 -16.07
C THR A 14 9.45 7.75 -16.36
N TYR A 15 8.69 7.67 -17.44
CA TYR A 15 7.95 6.48 -17.87
C TYR A 15 8.15 6.18 -19.35
N SER A 16 8.26 4.90 -19.70
CA SER A 16 8.13 4.43 -21.08
C SER A 16 6.65 4.28 -21.45
N ARG A 17 6.05 5.35 -22.03
CA ARG A 17 4.62 5.38 -22.35
C ARG A 17 4.32 4.64 -23.64
N PHE A 18 3.23 3.86 -23.65
CA PHE A 18 2.65 3.37 -24.90
C PHE A 18 2.06 4.55 -25.68
N PRO A 19 2.11 4.55 -27.02
CA PRO A 19 1.59 5.64 -27.85
C PRO A 19 0.05 5.57 -27.97
N LEU A 20 -0.62 5.59 -26.81
CA LEU A 20 -2.07 5.53 -26.68
C LEU A 20 -2.56 6.69 -25.81
N THR A 21 -3.67 7.31 -26.24
CA THR A 21 -4.38 8.34 -25.47
C THR A 21 -5.75 7.79 -25.12
N PHE A 22 -6.01 7.59 -23.83
CA PHE A 22 -7.31 7.13 -23.33
C PHE A 22 -8.17 8.32 -22.89
N GLU A 23 -9.48 8.29 -23.22
CA GLU A 23 -10.42 9.35 -22.85
C GLU A 23 -11.46 8.92 -21.82
N LYS A 24 -11.86 7.66 -21.82
CA LYS A 24 -12.86 7.15 -20.88
C LYS A 24 -12.62 5.69 -20.51
N GLY A 25 -13.23 5.29 -19.37
CA GLY A 25 -13.31 3.91 -18.95
C GLY A 25 -14.71 3.55 -18.47
N GLU A 26 -15.09 2.28 -18.60
CA GLU A 26 -16.37 1.73 -18.16
C GLU A 26 -16.19 0.26 -17.73
N GLY A 27 -16.44 -0.05 -16.48
CA GLY A 27 -16.19 -1.38 -15.94
C GLY A 27 -14.73 -1.80 -16.13
N MET A 28 -14.49 -2.89 -16.84
CA MET A 28 -13.17 -3.43 -17.15
C MET A 28 -12.57 -2.92 -18.47
N TYR A 29 -13.17 -1.94 -19.10
CA TYR A 29 -12.76 -1.46 -20.42
C TYR A 29 -12.34 0.00 -20.39
N VAL A 30 -11.35 0.33 -21.24
CA VAL A 30 -10.93 1.70 -21.53
C VAL A 30 -11.05 1.96 -23.05
N TYR A 31 -11.21 3.23 -23.42
CA TYR A 31 -11.43 3.65 -24.79
C TYR A 31 -10.42 4.76 -25.14
N ASP A 32 -9.75 4.60 -26.28
CA ASP A 32 -8.83 5.62 -26.78
C ASP A 32 -9.56 6.80 -27.45
N GLU A 33 -8.78 7.82 -27.85
CA GLU A 33 -9.27 9.03 -28.54
C GLU A 33 -9.97 8.74 -29.88
N ASN A 34 -9.83 7.53 -30.44
CA ASN A 34 -10.50 7.09 -31.67
C ASN A 34 -11.73 6.22 -31.37
N GLY A 35 -12.07 6.03 -30.10
CA GLY A 35 -13.17 5.18 -29.68
C GLY A 35 -12.87 3.67 -29.68
N LYS A 36 -11.63 3.27 -29.92
CA LYS A 36 -11.24 1.86 -29.88
C LYS A 36 -11.26 1.37 -28.43
N LYS A 37 -11.91 0.22 -28.22
CA LYS A 37 -12.11 -0.43 -26.95
C LYS A 37 -10.96 -1.37 -26.62
N TYR A 38 -10.48 -1.33 -25.38
CA TYR A 38 -9.44 -2.21 -24.83
C TYR A 38 -9.93 -2.82 -23.52
N LEU A 39 -9.59 -4.10 -23.29
CA LEU A 39 -9.78 -4.75 -22.00
C LEU A 39 -8.61 -4.39 -21.09
N ASP A 40 -8.90 -3.77 -19.93
CA ASP A 40 -7.88 -3.27 -19.00
C ASP A 40 -7.55 -4.30 -17.90
N PHE A 41 -6.51 -5.11 -18.14
CA PHE A 41 -5.93 -5.98 -17.12
C PHE A 41 -4.85 -5.31 -16.26
N VAL A 42 -4.44 -4.07 -16.58
CA VAL A 42 -3.46 -3.32 -15.79
C VAL A 42 -4.13 -2.64 -14.59
N ALA A 43 -5.38 -2.19 -14.80
CA ALA A 43 -6.21 -1.55 -13.77
C ALA A 43 -5.49 -0.41 -13.01
N GLY A 44 -4.69 0.41 -13.74
CA GLY A 44 -3.88 1.46 -13.13
C GLY A 44 -2.73 0.93 -12.24
N ILE A 45 -2.21 -0.24 -12.52
CA ILE A 45 -1.26 -1.02 -11.71
C ILE A 45 -1.91 -1.42 -10.36
N ALA A 46 -2.94 -2.25 -10.46
CA ALA A 46 -3.72 -2.77 -9.32
C ALA A 46 -4.44 -1.69 -8.47
N VAL A 47 -4.90 -0.62 -9.10
CA VAL A 47 -5.59 0.51 -8.43
C VAL A 47 -7.11 0.44 -8.59
N ASN A 48 -7.61 0.18 -9.79
CA ASN A 48 -9.04 0.27 -10.11
C ASN A 48 -9.80 -1.01 -9.68
N SER A 49 -9.84 -1.29 -8.39
CA SER A 49 -10.46 -2.51 -7.83
C SER A 49 -11.96 -2.65 -8.15
N LEU A 50 -12.66 -1.53 -8.32
CA LEU A 50 -14.09 -1.49 -8.71
C LEU A 50 -14.30 -1.35 -10.22
N GLY A 51 -13.23 -1.35 -11.02
CA GLY A 51 -13.28 -0.98 -12.42
C GLY A 51 -13.44 0.52 -12.64
N HIS A 52 -13.58 0.90 -13.92
CA HIS A 52 -13.73 2.30 -14.32
C HIS A 52 -15.17 2.77 -14.17
N ASN A 53 -15.35 4.05 -13.77
CA ASN A 53 -16.65 4.73 -13.71
C ASN A 53 -17.69 3.97 -12.86
N HIS A 54 -17.29 3.40 -11.74
CA HIS A 54 -18.21 2.70 -10.84
C HIS A 54 -19.27 3.66 -10.28
N PRO A 55 -20.58 3.39 -10.47
CA PRO A 55 -21.64 4.39 -10.17
C PRO A 55 -21.65 4.89 -8.73
N LYS A 56 -21.49 3.99 -7.75
CA LYS A 56 -21.46 4.37 -6.32
C LYS A 56 -20.23 5.20 -5.99
N LEU A 57 -19.07 4.88 -6.58
CA LEU A 57 -17.83 5.62 -6.38
C LEU A 57 -17.94 7.03 -6.95
N VAL A 58 -18.39 7.16 -8.21
CA VAL A 58 -18.60 8.47 -8.86
C VAL A 58 -19.57 9.33 -8.07
N LYS A 59 -20.69 8.74 -7.61
CA LYS A 59 -21.68 9.43 -6.78
C LYS A 59 -21.06 9.96 -5.48
N ALA A 60 -20.33 9.10 -4.73
CA ALA A 60 -19.74 9.51 -3.45
C ALA A 60 -18.69 10.61 -3.63
N ILE A 61 -17.86 10.55 -4.67
CA ILE A 61 -16.87 11.57 -5.01
C ILE A 61 -17.59 12.90 -5.32
N SER A 62 -18.60 12.88 -6.18
CA SER A 62 -19.35 14.09 -6.59
C SER A 62 -20.09 14.74 -5.41
N GLU A 63 -20.74 13.93 -4.59
CA GLU A 63 -21.43 14.42 -3.40
C GLU A 63 -20.47 14.99 -2.35
N GLN A 64 -19.34 14.32 -2.11
CA GLN A 64 -18.34 14.79 -1.16
C GLN A 64 -17.62 16.03 -1.66
N ALA A 65 -17.31 16.12 -2.96
CA ALA A 65 -16.71 17.29 -3.57
C ALA A 65 -17.59 18.54 -3.42
N SER A 66 -18.93 18.38 -3.45
CA SER A 66 -19.89 19.48 -3.25
C SER A 66 -20.03 19.92 -1.78
N LYS A 67 -19.54 19.11 -0.82
CA LYS A 67 -19.64 19.41 0.62
C LYS A 67 -18.34 19.97 1.18
N LEU A 68 -17.26 19.18 1.09
CA LEU A 68 -15.97 19.50 1.69
C LEU A 68 -14.90 18.61 1.08
N ILE A 69 -13.93 19.19 0.36
CA ILE A 69 -12.83 18.44 -0.25
C ILE A 69 -11.71 18.23 0.77
N HIS A 70 -11.30 19.29 1.49
CA HIS A 70 -10.16 19.26 2.42
C HIS A 70 -10.36 20.27 3.54
N ILE A 71 -9.88 19.94 4.76
CA ILE A 71 -9.91 20.86 5.91
C ILE A 71 -8.68 20.71 6.84
N SER A 72 -7.75 19.80 6.56
CA SER A 72 -6.64 19.43 7.45
C SER A 72 -7.00 18.42 8.55
N ASN A 73 -5.98 17.70 9.03
CA ASN A 73 -6.07 16.77 10.17
C ASN A 73 -6.09 17.45 11.54
N LEU A 74 -6.21 18.79 11.57
CA LEU A 74 -6.49 19.53 12.81
C LEU A 74 -7.94 19.36 13.29
N TYR A 75 -8.82 18.83 12.43
CA TYR A 75 -10.24 18.63 12.71
C TYR A 75 -10.68 17.22 12.33
N TYR A 76 -11.68 16.71 13.03
CA TYR A 76 -12.31 15.43 12.68
C TYR A 76 -13.25 15.60 11.49
N THR A 77 -13.26 14.62 10.61
CA THR A 77 -14.23 14.53 9.51
C THR A 77 -14.90 13.18 9.51
N LYS A 78 -16.20 13.15 9.26
CA LYS A 78 -16.96 11.89 9.30
C LYS A 78 -16.44 10.84 8.32
N PRO A 79 -16.15 11.15 7.03
CA PRO A 79 -15.67 10.14 6.10
C PRO A 79 -14.34 9.49 6.54
N GLN A 80 -13.43 10.25 7.17
CA GLN A 80 -12.17 9.73 7.68
C GLN A 80 -12.39 8.78 8.85
N CYS A 81 -13.22 9.19 9.82
CA CYS A 81 -13.50 8.36 11.00
C CYS A 81 -14.24 7.08 10.61
N ASP A 82 -15.22 7.17 9.70
CA ASP A 82 -15.97 6.01 9.21
C ASP A 82 -15.05 5.01 8.49
N LEU A 83 -14.14 5.50 7.63
CA LEU A 83 -13.19 4.61 6.95
C LEU A 83 -12.22 3.96 7.95
N ALA A 84 -11.68 4.72 8.90
CA ALA A 84 -10.80 4.17 9.93
C ALA A 84 -11.49 3.08 10.75
N GLN A 85 -12.74 3.33 11.18
CA GLN A 85 -13.54 2.34 11.90
C GLN A 85 -13.74 1.06 11.09
N LYS A 86 -14.17 1.17 9.82
CA LYS A 86 -14.38 0.00 8.95
C LYS A 86 -13.12 -0.84 8.78
N LEU A 87 -11.97 -0.20 8.58
CA LEU A 87 -10.70 -0.89 8.40
C LEU A 87 -10.27 -1.62 9.68
N VAL A 88 -10.42 -0.99 10.84
CA VAL A 88 -10.08 -1.57 12.15
C VAL A 88 -11.03 -2.72 12.50
N GLU A 89 -12.34 -2.53 12.36
CA GLU A 89 -13.35 -3.55 12.70
C GLU A 89 -13.32 -4.79 11.78
N ASN A 90 -12.77 -4.68 10.57
CA ASN A 90 -12.61 -5.79 9.62
C ASN A 90 -11.15 -6.27 9.50
N GLY A 91 -10.29 -5.82 10.40
CA GLY A 91 -8.87 -6.17 10.48
C GLY A 91 -8.47 -6.67 11.86
N SER A 92 -7.15 -6.75 12.07
CA SER A 92 -6.53 -7.13 13.36
C SER A 92 -5.54 -6.07 13.87
N LEU A 93 -5.61 -4.86 13.33
CA LEU A 93 -4.81 -3.71 13.73
C LEU A 93 -5.73 -2.60 14.26
N ASP A 94 -5.22 -1.75 15.15
CA ASP A 94 -6.06 -0.93 16.02
C ASP A 94 -6.12 0.56 15.62
N LYS A 95 -5.11 1.07 14.93
CA LYS A 95 -4.96 2.50 14.59
C LYS A 95 -4.61 2.70 13.13
N VAL A 96 -5.12 3.78 12.54
CA VAL A 96 -4.88 4.15 11.15
C VAL A 96 -4.25 5.53 11.07
N PHE A 97 -3.15 5.64 10.33
CA PHE A 97 -2.59 6.91 9.86
C PHE A 97 -2.87 7.01 8.36
N PHE A 98 -3.48 8.11 7.91
CA PHE A 98 -3.79 8.36 6.50
C PHE A 98 -2.73 9.22 5.83
N CYS A 99 -2.37 8.86 4.60
CA CYS A 99 -1.50 9.58 3.69
C CYS A 99 -2.05 9.53 2.25
N ASN A 100 -1.24 9.78 1.22
CA ASN A 100 -1.73 9.92 -0.15
C ASN A 100 -1.23 8.83 -1.11
N SER A 101 -0.22 8.08 -0.70
CA SER A 101 0.45 7.09 -1.56
C SER A 101 1.03 5.94 -0.75
N GLY A 102 1.38 4.85 -1.46
CA GLY A 102 2.10 3.72 -0.86
C GLY A 102 3.48 4.12 -0.33
N ALA A 103 4.21 4.97 -1.07
CA ALA A 103 5.52 5.45 -0.61
C ALA A 103 5.41 6.22 0.72
N GLU A 104 4.42 7.11 0.87
CA GLU A 104 4.18 7.81 2.14
C GLU A 104 3.78 6.85 3.27
N SER A 105 3.01 5.81 2.97
CA SER A 105 2.64 4.81 3.99
C SER A 105 3.87 4.01 4.45
N ILE A 106 4.78 3.67 3.56
CA ILE A 106 6.06 3.03 3.90
C ILE A 106 6.97 3.98 4.69
N GLU A 107 7.09 5.25 4.29
CA GLU A 107 7.84 6.25 5.09
C GLU A 107 7.31 6.34 6.52
N SER A 108 5.99 6.34 6.70
CA SER A 108 5.39 6.37 8.02
C SER A 108 5.68 5.09 8.81
N ALA A 109 5.65 3.91 8.17
CA ALA A 109 5.97 2.63 8.80
C ALA A 109 7.45 2.55 9.25
N LEU A 110 8.38 2.98 8.38
CA LEU A 110 9.81 3.04 8.71
C LEU A 110 10.09 4.00 9.89
N LYS A 111 9.45 5.16 9.89
CA LYS A 111 9.56 6.13 10.99
C LYS A 111 8.96 5.59 12.28
N LEU A 112 7.79 4.95 12.22
CA LEU A 112 7.14 4.36 13.38
C LEU A 112 8.01 3.27 14.00
N ALA A 113 8.55 2.36 13.20
CA ALA A 113 9.44 1.30 13.68
C ALA A 113 10.69 1.85 14.38
N ARG A 114 11.36 2.83 13.76
CA ARG A 114 12.53 3.49 14.36
C ARG A 114 12.20 4.22 15.66
N LYS A 115 11.04 4.87 15.72
CA LYS A 115 10.57 5.57 16.91
C LYS A 115 10.22 4.58 18.03
N TYR A 116 9.59 3.46 17.69
CA TYR A 116 9.30 2.36 18.59
C TYR A 116 10.59 1.76 19.20
N GLY A 117 11.61 1.55 18.38
CA GLY A 117 12.91 1.01 18.81
C GLY A 117 13.85 2.01 19.49
N ALA A 118 13.57 3.32 19.42
CA ALA A 118 14.48 4.37 19.92
C ALA A 118 14.82 4.24 21.42
N PRO A 119 13.87 3.90 22.33
CA PRO A 119 14.19 3.73 23.75
C PRO A 119 15.22 2.63 24.03
N THR A 120 15.32 1.63 23.16
CA THR A 120 16.28 0.51 23.28
C THR A 120 17.52 0.68 22.38
N GLY A 121 17.60 1.78 21.62
CA GLY A 121 18.67 2.03 20.63
C GLY A 121 18.58 1.18 19.36
N ARG A 122 17.47 0.45 19.14
CA ARG A 122 17.25 -0.43 18.01
C ARG A 122 16.59 0.32 16.86
N GLN A 123 17.27 0.39 15.72
CA GLN A 123 16.80 1.17 14.55
C GLN A 123 17.08 0.50 13.20
N GLU A 124 17.64 -0.72 13.20
CA GLU A 124 17.85 -1.46 11.98
C GLU A 124 16.54 -2.12 11.53
N ILE A 125 16.26 -2.04 10.24
CA ILE A 125 15.11 -2.67 9.60
C ILE A 125 15.65 -3.61 8.52
N ILE A 126 15.18 -4.85 8.53
CA ILE A 126 15.45 -5.81 7.47
C ILE A 126 14.32 -5.74 6.46
N THR A 127 14.65 -5.66 5.18
CA THR A 127 13.72 -5.77 4.05
C THR A 127 14.16 -6.89 3.11
N MET A 128 13.37 -7.19 2.07
CA MET A 128 13.65 -8.34 1.21
C MET A 128 14.28 -7.92 -0.11
N ASN A 129 15.25 -8.71 -0.57
CA ASN A 129 15.74 -8.63 -1.94
C ASN A 129 14.57 -8.77 -2.93
N ARG A 130 14.63 -8.06 -4.07
CA ARG A 130 13.60 -8.01 -5.11
C ARG A 130 12.26 -7.37 -4.66
N SER A 131 12.19 -6.76 -3.48
CA SER A 131 11.02 -6.01 -3.02
C SER A 131 10.86 -4.68 -3.77
N PHE A 132 9.66 -4.10 -3.66
CA PHE A 132 9.39 -2.74 -4.12
C PHE A 132 8.50 -2.01 -3.11
N HIS A 133 9.01 -0.94 -2.50
CA HIS A 133 8.32 -0.20 -1.44
C HIS A 133 8.02 1.26 -1.80
N GLY A 134 8.49 1.75 -2.93
CA GLY A 134 8.21 3.12 -3.41
C GLY A 134 9.44 3.88 -3.92
N ARG A 135 9.27 5.19 -4.15
CA ARG A 135 10.26 6.04 -4.81
C ARG A 135 10.75 7.23 -3.96
N THR A 136 10.23 7.44 -2.76
CA THR A 136 10.80 8.38 -1.79
C THR A 136 12.09 7.81 -1.21
N PHE A 137 12.98 8.65 -0.64
CA PHE A 137 14.31 8.18 -0.21
C PHE A 137 14.26 7.02 0.79
N GLY A 138 13.38 7.05 1.79
CA GLY A 138 13.24 5.91 2.72
C GLY A 138 12.65 4.69 2.03
N ALA A 139 11.58 4.85 1.24
CA ALA A 139 10.93 3.75 0.55
C ALA A 139 11.82 3.14 -0.55
N VAL A 140 12.58 3.95 -1.31
CA VAL A 140 13.52 3.44 -2.31
C VAL A 140 14.70 2.73 -1.64
N THR A 141 15.19 3.23 -0.51
CA THR A 141 16.21 2.52 0.28
C THR A 141 15.69 1.17 0.76
N ALA A 142 14.44 1.07 1.20
CA ALA A 142 13.84 -0.19 1.62
C ALA A 142 13.57 -1.16 0.45
N THR A 143 13.58 -0.67 -0.79
CA THR A 143 13.40 -1.49 -2.00
C THR A 143 14.68 -2.27 -2.31
N GLY A 144 14.62 -3.59 -2.23
CA GLY A 144 15.76 -4.48 -2.44
C GLY A 144 16.10 -4.76 -3.91
N GLN A 145 16.28 -3.71 -4.70
CA GLN A 145 16.62 -3.80 -6.13
C GLN A 145 17.62 -2.68 -6.46
N ASP A 146 18.88 -3.03 -6.66
CA ASP A 146 20.02 -2.10 -6.80
C ASP A 146 19.84 -1.04 -7.89
N HIS A 147 19.21 -1.40 -9.01
CA HIS A 147 19.01 -0.45 -10.13
C HIS A 147 18.16 0.77 -9.76
N TYR A 148 17.33 0.70 -8.68
CA TYR A 148 16.60 1.86 -8.18
C TYR A 148 17.44 2.78 -7.30
N HIS A 149 18.61 2.32 -6.84
CA HIS A 149 19.55 3.09 -6.02
C HIS A 149 20.59 3.82 -6.88
N GLU A 150 20.78 3.39 -8.11
CA GLU A 150 21.82 3.94 -9.01
C GLU A 150 21.73 5.47 -9.16
N GLY A 151 22.83 6.15 -8.88
CA GLY A 151 22.95 7.59 -9.03
C GLY A 151 22.30 8.43 -7.93
N LEU A 152 21.70 7.82 -6.90
CA LEU A 152 21.04 8.55 -5.81
C LEU A 152 21.99 8.93 -4.66
N GLY A 153 23.22 8.44 -4.65
CA GLY A 153 24.15 8.67 -3.53
C GLY A 153 23.87 7.79 -2.32
N ASP A 154 24.14 8.31 -1.13
CA ASP A 154 23.99 7.54 0.11
C ASP A 154 22.53 7.26 0.41
N MET A 155 22.23 5.98 0.67
CA MET A 155 20.91 5.51 1.07
C MET A 155 20.67 5.75 2.56
N LEU A 156 19.40 5.68 2.99
CA LEU A 156 19.03 5.77 4.40
C LEU A 156 19.77 4.69 5.21
N PRO A 157 20.54 5.05 6.27
CA PRO A 157 21.30 4.07 7.05
C PRO A 157 20.38 3.10 7.81
N ASN A 158 20.94 1.97 8.21
CA ASN A 158 20.28 0.93 9.02
C ASN A 158 19.12 0.23 8.30
N ILE A 159 19.20 0.11 6.99
CA ILE A 159 18.37 -0.82 6.20
C ILE A 159 19.27 -1.99 5.76
N LYS A 160 18.80 -3.21 5.97
CA LYS A 160 19.47 -4.44 5.57
C LYS A 160 18.56 -5.26 4.65
N TYR A 161 19.16 -6.11 3.85
CA TYR A 161 18.42 -6.95 2.90
C TYR A 161 18.63 -8.42 3.22
N ALA A 162 17.56 -9.21 3.05
CA ALA A 162 17.58 -10.66 3.17
C ALA A 162 16.84 -11.28 1.97
N ASP A 163 17.08 -12.54 1.69
CA ASP A 163 16.42 -13.23 0.59
C ASP A 163 14.98 -13.61 0.97
N PHE A 164 14.06 -13.34 0.05
CA PHE A 164 12.64 -13.62 0.24
C PHE A 164 12.39 -15.13 0.23
N ASN A 165 11.57 -15.63 1.15
CA ASN A 165 11.32 -17.04 1.40
C ASN A 165 12.55 -17.86 1.87
N ASP A 166 13.59 -17.19 2.36
CA ASP A 166 14.77 -17.80 2.98
C ASP A 166 14.93 -17.33 4.44
N ILE A 167 14.54 -18.18 5.37
CA ILE A 167 14.56 -17.84 6.79
C ILE A 167 15.97 -17.75 7.36
N ASP A 168 16.92 -18.52 6.81
CA ASP A 168 18.31 -18.49 7.27
C ASP A 168 19.01 -17.20 6.83
N SER A 169 18.69 -16.71 5.64
CA SER A 169 19.10 -15.37 5.18
C SER A 169 18.60 -14.29 6.13
N VAL A 170 17.32 -14.33 6.54
CA VAL A 170 16.76 -13.36 7.51
C VAL A 170 17.45 -13.48 8.87
N LYS A 171 17.62 -14.71 9.42
CA LYS A 171 18.30 -14.93 10.70
C LYS A 171 19.72 -14.38 10.70
N SER A 172 20.44 -14.53 9.58
CA SER A 172 21.81 -14.03 9.42
C SER A 172 21.91 -12.49 9.38
N ALA A 173 20.85 -11.80 8.93
CA ALA A 173 20.79 -10.35 8.88
C ALA A 173 20.43 -9.70 10.23
N ILE A 174 19.81 -10.45 11.16
CA ILE A 174 19.38 -9.95 12.47
C ILE A 174 20.59 -9.64 13.35
N THR A 175 20.55 -8.48 14.00
CA THR A 175 21.51 -8.07 15.04
C THR A 175 20.78 -7.59 16.31
N ASP A 176 21.56 -7.23 17.32
CA ASP A 176 21.05 -6.59 18.56
C ASP A 176 20.38 -5.21 18.31
N LYS A 177 20.60 -4.62 17.12
CA LYS A 177 20.02 -3.33 16.71
C LYS A 177 18.79 -3.47 15.83
N THR A 178 18.42 -4.67 15.43
CA THR A 178 17.25 -4.93 14.55
C THR A 178 15.95 -4.69 15.33
N ILE A 179 15.06 -3.88 14.78
CA ILE A 179 13.76 -3.57 15.39
C ILE A 179 12.60 -4.08 14.55
N ALA A 180 12.75 -4.24 13.24
CA ALA A 180 11.65 -4.64 12.39
C ALA A 180 12.12 -5.46 11.18
N ILE A 181 11.16 -6.25 10.66
CA ILE A 181 11.26 -6.92 9.36
C ILE A 181 10.10 -6.41 8.51
N LEU A 182 10.42 -5.84 7.33
CA LEU A 182 9.45 -5.31 6.36
C LEU A 182 9.45 -6.19 5.11
N LEU A 183 8.27 -6.64 4.69
CA LEU A 183 8.11 -7.41 3.45
C LEU A 183 6.72 -7.25 2.83
N GLU A 184 6.62 -7.55 1.54
CA GLU A 184 5.35 -7.73 0.84
C GLU A 184 4.88 -9.18 1.05
N PRO A 185 3.65 -9.48 1.49
CA PRO A 185 3.11 -10.85 1.50
C PRO A 185 3.09 -11.51 0.13
N VAL A 186 2.99 -10.71 -0.94
CA VAL A 186 3.23 -11.10 -2.32
C VAL A 186 4.08 -10.02 -2.95
N GLN A 187 5.32 -10.34 -3.32
CA GLN A 187 6.18 -9.40 -4.07
C GLN A 187 5.58 -9.14 -5.44
N GLY A 188 5.10 -7.91 -5.67
CA GLY A 188 4.47 -7.52 -6.92
C GLY A 188 5.49 -7.29 -8.03
N GLU A 189 6.28 -6.24 -7.92
CA GLU A 189 7.30 -5.85 -8.89
C GLU A 189 8.47 -6.86 -8.97
N GLY A 190 8.65 -7.67 -7.94
CA GLY A 190 9.63 -8.76 -7.91
C GLY A 190 9.28 -9.97 -8.76
N GLY A 191 8.09 -10.03 -9.36
CA GLY A 191 7.67 -11.11 -10.27
C GLY A 191 6.41 -11.88 -9.82
N ILE A 192 5.53 -11.27 -9.02
CA ILE A 192 4.32 -11.88 -8.46
C ILE A 192 4.66 -13.14 -7.65
N ILE A 193 5.53 -12.98 -6.68
CA ILE A 193 6.03 -14.09 -5.87
C ILE A 193 5.35 -14.07 -4.50
N PRO A 194 4.49 -15.06 -4.17
CA PRO A 194 3.88 -15.14 -2.84
C PRO A 194 4.90 -15.61 -1.78
N ALA A 195 4.73 -15.12 -0.57
CA ALA A 195 5.43 -15.66 0.57
C ALA A 195 4.93 -17.08 0.87
N ASN A 196 5.86 -17.96 1.27
CA ASN A 196 5.50 -19.25 1.85
C ASN A 196 4.85 -19.03 3.22
N VAL A 197 3.75 -19.70 3.49
CA VAL A 197 3.03 -19.55 4.78
C VAL A 197 3.93 -19.89 5.96
N GLU A 198 4.73 -20.93 5.85
CA GLU A 198 5.67 -21.33 6.91
C GLU A 198 6.75 -20.26 7.14
N PHE A 199 7.30 -19.65 6.06
CA PHE A 199 8.21 -18.52 6.17
C PHE A 199 7.60 -17.37 6.97
N LEU A 200 6.34 -16.97 6.68
CA LEU A 200 5.66 -15.92 7.42
C LEU A 200 5.42 -16.27 8.88
N LYS A 201 5.07 -17.53 9.17
CA LYS A 201 4.90 -18.02 10.56
C LYS A 201 6.22 -17.99 11.34
N GLU A 202 7.32 -18.41 10.70
CA GLU A 202 8.64 -18.36 11.32
C GLU A 202 9.10 -16.92 11.56
N LEU A 203 8.85 -15.99 10.60
CA LEU A 203 9.11 -14.56 10.80
C LEU A 203 8.32 -14.01 11.99
N ARG A 204 7.03 -14.39 12.10
CA ARG A 204 6.21 -13.96 13.25
C ARG A 204 6.80 -14.49 14.56
N ALA A 205 7.17 -15.76 14.62
CA ALA A 205 7.76 -16.35 15.81
C ALA A 205 9.08 -15.69 16.22
N ILE A 206 9.96 -15.41 15.24
CA ILE A 206 11.22 -14.70 15.47
C ILE A 206 10.98 -13.28 15.98
N CYS A 207 10.03 -12.57 15.38
CA CYS A 207 9.68 -11.21 15.81
C CYS A 207 9.13 -11.20 17.24
N ASP A 208 8.28 -12.17 17.60
CA ASP A 208 7.74 -12.30 18.96
C ASP A 208 8.85 -12.65 19.98
N GLU A 209 9.73 -13.60 19.65
CA GLU A 209 10.84 -14.00 20.52
C GLU A 209 11.82 -12.85 20.81
N LYS A 210 12.12 -12.04 19.77
CA LYS A 210 13.15 -11.00 19.83
C LYS A 210 12.58 -9.60 20.09
N ASP A 211 11.29 -9.47 20.37
CA ASP A 211 10.60 -8.19 20.54
C ASP A 211 10.88 -7.25 19.35
N MET A 212 10.65 -7.75 18.14
CA MET A 212 10.76 -7.01 16.87
C MET A 212 9.38 -6.87 16.22
N LEU A 213 9.23 -5.88 15.36
CA LEU A 213 8.01 -5.65 14.60
C LEU A 213 8.02 -6.45 13.29
N LEU A 214 6.95 -7.18 13.01
CA LEU A 214 6.65 -7.71 11.69
C LEU A 214 5.80 -6.69 10.94
N MET A 215 6.32 -6.17 9.83
CA MET A 215 5.66 -5.13 9.03
C MET A 215 5.34 -5.66 7.63
N PHE A 216 4.09 -5.49 7.20
CA PHE A 216 3.66 -5.90 5.87
C PHE A 216 3.40 -4.70 4.97
N ASP A 217 3.97 -4.74 3.76
CA ASP A 217 3.60 -3.88 2.66
C ASP A 217 2.49 -4.55 1.84
N GLU A 218 1.26 -4.12 2.07
CA GLU A 218 0.09 -4.56 1.33
C GLU A 218 -0.36 -3.55 0.27
N VAL A 219 0.49 -2.63 -0.11
CA VAL A 219 0.17 -1.59 -1.10
C VAL A 219 -0.33 -2.19 -2.41
N GLN A 220 0.23 -3.32 -2.86
CA GLN A 220 -0.21 -3.96 -4.09
C GLN A 220 -1.07 -5.21 -3.85
N CYS A 221 -0.75 -6.03 -2.86
CA CYS A 221 -1.43 -7.30 -2.62
C CYS A 221 -2.65 -7.21 -1.71
N GLY A 222 -2.86 -6.09 -1.01
CA GLY A 222 -4.01 -5.85 -0.13
C GLY A 222 -5.28 -5.41 -0.86
N VAL A 223 -6.22 -4.89 -0.10
CA VAL A 223 -7.47 -4.27 -0.57
C VAL A 223 -8.23 -5.15 -1.57
N GLY A 224 -8.54 -6.37 -1.15
CA GLY A 224 -9.35 -7.32 -1.92
C GLY A 224 -8.59 -8.14 -2.96
N ARG A 225 -7.31 -7.84 -3.27
CA ARG A 225 -6.57 -8.45 -4.37
C ARG A 225 -6.48 -9.99 -4.27
N LEU A 226 -6.41 -10.52 -3.06
CA LEU A 226 -6.33 -11.96 -2.79
C LEU A 226 -7.67 -12.60 -2.37
N GLY A 227 -8.78 -11.84 -2.46
CA GLY A 227 -10.10 -12.31 -2.03
C GLY A 227 -10.37 -12.16 -0.53
N THR A 228 -9.48 -11.50 0.21
CA THR A 228 -9.68 -11.02 1.59
C THR A 228 -9.47 -9.51 1.61
N LEU A 229 -10.00 -8.80 2.60
CA LEU A 229 -9.84 -7.34 2.67
C LEU A 229 -8.35 -6.98 2.73
N PHE A 230 -7.60 -7.63 3.62
CA PHE A 230 -6.15 -7.50 3.74
C PHE A 230 -5.46 -8.82 3.36
N ALA A 231 -4.30 -8.74 2.74
CA ALA A 231 -3.56 -9.91 2.27
C ALA A 231 -3.15 -10.84 3.42
N TYR A 232 -2.74 -10.29 4.57
CA TYR A 232 -2.34 -11.09 5.73
C TYR A 232 -3.43 -12.06 6.20
N GLN A 233 -4.71 -11.74 5.97
CA GLN A 233 -5.83 -12.62 6.31
C GLN A 233 -5.80 -13.93 5.50
N SER A 234 -5.33 -13.87 4.25
CA SER A 234 -5.17 -15.07 3.40
C SER A 234 -4.03 -15.97 3.86
N PHE A 235 -3.03 -15.42 4.54
CA PHE A 235 -1.87 -16.16 5.05
C PHE A 235 -2.02 -16.59 6.52
N GLY A 236 -2.99 -16.02 7.24
CA GLY A 236 -3.22 -16.30 8.65
C GLY A 236 -2.10 -15.82 9.59
N VAL A 237 -1.33 -14.80 9.18
CA VAL A 237 -0.24 -14.22 9.97
C VAL A 237 -0.47 -12.72 10.13
N VAL A 238 -0.71 -12.28 11.36
CA VAL A 238 -1.02 -10.87 11.67
C VAL A 238 0.27 -10.07 11.86
N PRO A 239 0.49 -8.97 11.10
CA PRO A 239 1.61 -8.07 11.32
C PRO A 239 1.38 -7.13 12.50
N ASP A 240 2.44 -6.44 12.93
CA ASP A 240 2.34 -5.35 13.92
C ASP A 240 2.04 -4.01 13.26
N VAL A 241 2.51 -3.84 12.02
CA VAL A 241 2.30 -2.67 11.17
C VAL A 241 2.00 -3.13 9.74
N MET A 242 1.08 -2.46 9.08
CA MET A 242 0.72 -2.73 7.68
C MET A 242 0.56 -1.42 6.92
N SER A 243 1.16 -1.37 5.73
CA SER A 243 0.99 -0.27 4.77
C SER A 243 0.07 -0.69 3.64
N THR A 244 -0.85 0.18 3.22
CA THR A 244 -1.68 -0.04 2.03
C THR A 244 -1.99 1.26 1.29
N ALA A 245 -2.35 1.15 0.01
CA ALA A 245 -2.71 2.26 -0.86
C ALA A 245 -3.47 1.74 -2.10
N LYS A 246 -3.11 2.22 -3.29
CA LYS A 246 -3.61 1.75 -4.59
C LYS A 246 -5.13 1.56 -4.61
N GLY A 247 -5.60 0.33 -4.40
CA GLY A 247 -7.01 -0.04 -4.47
C GLY A 247 -7.91 0.64 -3.46
N ILE A 248 -7.38 1.22 -2.36
CA ILE A 248 -8.17 1.65 -1.19
C ILE A 248 -9.20 2.75 -1.49
N ALA A 249 -8.99 3.58 -2.51
CA ALA A 249 -9.92 4.67 -2.86
C ALA A 249 -10.30 4.67 -4.35
N GLY A 250 -10.16 3.53 -5.05
CA GLY A 250 -10.68 3.32 -6.40
C GLY A 250 -10.13 4.27 -7.46
N GLY A 251 -8.89 4.76 -7.30
CA GLY A 251 -8.23 5.69 -8.23
C GLY A 251 -8.00 7.08 -7.65
N VAL A 252 -8.68 7.46 -6.57
CA VAL A 252 -8.37 8.70 -5.83
C VAL A 252 -7.09 8.46 -5.01
N PRO A 253 -6.09 9.38 -5.05
CA PRO A 253 -4.88 9.24 -4.25
C PRO A 253 -5.19 9.07 -2.76
N CYS A 254 -4.83 7.92 -2.21
CA CYS A 254 -5.00 7.56 -0.81
C CYS A 254 -4.02 6.46 -0.45
N GLY A 255 -3.38 6.61 0.68
CA GLY A 255 -2.57 5.59 1.32
C GLY A 255 -2.84 5.61 2.81
N LEU A 256 -2.50 4.55 3.49
CA LEU A 256 -2.60 4.49 4.94
C LEU A 256 -1.62 3.47 5.52
N MET A 257 -1.23 3.71 6.75
CA MET A 257 -0.54 2.76 7.60
C MET A 257 -1.46 2.38 8.76
N MET A 258 -1.55 1.09 9.04
CA MET A 258 -2.23 0.58 10.23
C MET A 258 -1.21 -0.03 11.19
N ALA A 259 -1.46 0.09 12.48
CA ALA A 259 -0.60 -0.48 13.51
C ALA A 259 -1.39 -0.99 14.71
N LYS A 260 -0.81 -1.94 15.44
CA LYS A 260 -1.30 -2.33 16.77
C LYS A 260 -1.22 -1.16 17.73
N GLU A 261 -2.14 -1.07 18.69
CA GLU A 261 -2.25 0.03 19.67
C GLU A 261 -0.94 0.32 20.40
N ASN A 262 -0.23 -0.73 20.86
CA ASN A 262 1.03 -0.60 21.59
C ASN A 262 2.16 -0.02 20.72
N VAL A 263 2.17 -0.31 19.42
CA VAL A 263 3.14 0.21 18.44
C VAL A 263 2.77 1.64 18.04
N ALA A 264 1.50 1.91 17.78
CA ALA A 264 1.00 3.22 17.39
C ALA A 264 1.32 4.32 18.43
N LYS A 265 1.37 3.97 19.73
CA LYS A 265 1.74 4.87 20.84
C LYS A 265 3.17 5.41 20.75
N ALA A 266 4.04 4.86 19.92
CA ALA A 266 5.36 5.41 19.68
C ALA A 266 5.32 6.77 18.94
N PHE A 267 4.24 7.08 18.24
CA PHE A 267 3.99 8.39 17.67
C PHE A 267 3.19 9.29 18.63
N ALA A 268 3.65 10.51 18.79
CA ALA A 268 2.97 11.59 19.49
C ALA A 268 2.66 12.75 18.51
N PRO A 269 1.76 13.68 18.87
CA PRO A 269 1.51 14.86 18.07
C PRO A 269 2.80 15.61 17.70
N GLY A 270 3.03 15.85 16.41
CA GLY A 270 4.24 16.48 15.87
C GLY A 270 5.29 15.51 15.32
N ASP A 271 5.22 14.21 15.58
CA ASP A 271 6.20 13.24 15.12
C ASP A 271 6.06 12.90 13.64
N HIS A 272 4.82 12.86 13.15
CA HIS A 272 4.51 12.60 11.73
C HIS A 272 3.20 13.26 11.35
N ALA A 273 3.09 13.68 10.08
CA ALA A 273 1.91 14.34 9.55
C ALA A 273 1.81 14.19 8.02
N SER A 274 0.63 14.41 7.49
CA SER A 274 0.36 14.57 6.07
C SER A 274 -0.68 15.68 5.89
N THR A 275 -0.41 16.63 5.00
CA THR A 275 -1.35 17.73 4.73
C THR A 275 -2.66 17.21 4.15
N PHE A 276 -2.60 16.38 3.11
CA PHE A 276 -3.76 15.88 2.39
C PHE A 276 -4.23 14.49 2.82
N GLY A 277 -3.43 13.77 3.59
CA GLY A 277 -3.76 12.41 4.04
C GLY A 277 -5.06 12.39 4.83
N GLY A 278 -5.98 11.49 4.47
CA GLY A 278 -7.27 11.35 5.12
C GLY A 278 -8.28 12.47 4.81
N ASN A 279 -8.07 13.24 3.73
CA ASN A 279 -9.03 14.27 3.34
C ASN A 279 -10.42 13.66 3.08
N PRO A 280 -11.50 14.44 3.28
CA PRO A 280 -12.88 13.94 3.12
C PRO A 280 -13.17 13.32 1.76
N LEU A 281 -12.61 13.88 0.67
CA LEU A 281 -12.85 13.36 -0.67
C LEU A 281 -12.30 11.94 -0.86
N ALA A 282 -11.03 11.74 -0.51
CA ALA A 282 -10.36 10.45 -0.65
C ALA A 282 -10.97 9.39 0.28
N THR A 283 -11.31 9.77 1.51
CA THR A 283 -11.90 8.83 2.49
C THR A 283 -13.36 8.52 2.19
N ALA A 284 -14.14 9.42 1.58
CA ALA A 284 -15.46 9.10 1.06
C ALA A 284 -15.39 8.05 -0.06
N ALA A 285 -14.42 8.19 -0.98
CA ALA A 285 -14.15 7.19 -2.00
C ALA A 285 -13.73 5.84 -1.38
N GLY A 286 -12.83 5.87 -0.40
CA GLY A 286 -12.38 4.68 0.32
C GLY A 286 -13.50 3.93 1.04
N ASN A 287 -14.45 4.65 1.65
CA ASN A 287 -15.62 4.03 2.27
C ASN A 287 -16.43 3.20 1.26
N VAL A 288 -16.64 3.71 0.04
CA VAL A 288 -17.34 2.96 -1.01
C VAL A 288 -16.57 1.72 -1.43
N VAL A 289 -15.24 1.83 -1.59
CA VAL A 289 -14.43 0.68 -1.97
C VAL A 289 -14.54 -0.43 -0.93
N VAL A 290 -14.38 -0.11 0.36
CA VAL A 290 -14.49 -1.10 1.44
C VAL A 290 -15.90 -1.70 1.50
N ASP A 291 -16.94 -0.89 1.35
CA ASP A 291 -18.33 -1.38 1.34
C ASP A 291 -18.60 -2.35 0.18
N GLU A 292 -18.11 -2.07 -1.03
CA GLU A 292 -18.27 -2.96 -2.18
C GLU A 292 -17.45 -4.26 -2.03
N LEU A 293 -16.23 -4.16 -1.48
CA LEU A 293 -15.43 -5.36 -1.20
C LEU A 293 -16.14 -6.28 -0.20
N LEU A 294 -16.57 -5.74 0.93
CA LEU A 294 -17.27 -6.50 1.98
C LEU A 294 -18.69 -6.93 1.55
N GLY A 295 -19.29 -6.21 0.60
CA GLY A 295 -20.62 -6.46 0.05
C GLY A 295 -20.69 -7.61 -0.96
N GLY A 296 -19.61 -8.38 -1.16
CA GLY A 296 -19.60 -9.57 -2.03
C GLY A 296 -18.51 -9.58 -3.11
N LEU A 297 -17.81 -8.46 -3.33
CA LEU A 297 -16.76 -8.42 -4.36
C LEU A 297 -15.57 -9.33 -4.00
N LEU A 298 -15.29 -9.54 -2.70
CA LEU A 298 -14.24 -10.47 -2.26
C LEU A 298 -14.51 -11.91 -2.70
N ASP A 299 -15.77 -12.34 -2.69
CA ASP A 299 -16.14 -13.68 -3.13
C ASP A 299 -16.03 -13.82 -4.64
N ASN A 300 -16.43 -12.79 -5.39
CA ASN A 300 -16.18 -12.73 -6.84
C ASN A 300 -14.68 -12.82 -7.17
N VAL A 301 -13.80 -12.17 -6.41
CA VAL A 301 -12.34 -12.26 -6.61
C VAL A 301 -11.85 -13.69 -6.44
N LYS A 302 -12.34 -14.42 -5.41
CA LYS A 302 -11.99 -15.84 -5.19
C LYS A 302 -12.46 -16.71 -6.34
N GLU A 303 -13.72 -16.56 -6.76
CA GLU A 303 -14.32 -17.33 -7.83
C GLU A 303 -13.60 -17.12 -9.17
N GLN A 304 -13.44 -15.87 -9.58
CA GLN A 304 -12.77 -15.53 -10.84
C GLN A 304 -11.26 -15.88 -10.80
N GLY A 305 -10.61 -15.74 -9.65
CA GLY A 305 -9.24 -16.15 -9.46
C GLY A 305 -9.03 -17.67 -9.54
N ALA A 306 -10.00 -18.46 -9.11
CA ALA A 306 -10.00 -19.91 -9.29
C ALA A 306 -10.17 -20.27 -10.78
N TYR A 307 -11.17 -19.68 -11.44
CA TYR A 307 -11.44 -19.87 -12.87
C TYR A 307 -10.25 -19.52 -13.78
N LEU A 308 -9.52 -18.42 -13.46
CA LEU A 308 -8.35 -18.02 -14.25
C LEU A 308 -7.14 -18.97 -14.09
N ARG A 309 -7.13 -19.84 -13.08
CA ARG A 309 -6.07 -20.83 -12.86
C ARG A 309 -6.33 -22.17 -13.55
N GLU A 310 -7.56 -22.45 -13.93
CA GLU A 310 -7.96 -23.60 -14.76
C GLU A 310 -7.63 -23.34 -16.23
#